data_71cb2a628c8b4c4166b520ea605cc774
#
_entry.id   71cb2a628c8b4c4166b520ea605cc774
#
_cell.length_a   1.000
_cell.length_b   1.000
_cell.length_c   1.000
_cell.angle_alpha   90.00
_cell.angle_beta   90.00
_cell.angle_gamma   90.00
#
_symmetry.space_group_name_H-M   'P 1'
#
loop_
_entity.id
_entity.type
_entity.pdbx_description
1 polymer ?
#
loop_
_entity_poly.entity_id
_entity_poly.type
_entity_poly.pdbx_seq_one_letter_code
_entity_poly.pdbx_strand_id
1 'polypeptide(L)'
;MTDIAEAHSTFAAGDEREVVRRIVAGDRSAFEWLMRQHNRRLYRLARATLRDGTEAEDALQAAYLSAHRSITRFRGDATLFTWLSRLVLNECYGRLRRAARRQNVIPMVDANTHVDIDAMTAQDSDSPDKAVARAELRALLERKLDELPEVFRVVFVLRSVEELSVEETAQCLDIPEATVRSRHFRARSLLRESLAHDIDLAERDVFEFGGAHCDRVVANVLSRVAGKDDQDSSAPAI
;
A
#
# COMPACT_ATOMS: atom_id res chain seq x y z
N MET A 1 33.21 1.25 12.23
CA MET A 1 31.94 0.91 11.53
C MET A 1 31.69 -0.62 11.49
N THR A 2 32.28 -1.39 12.41
CA THR A 2 32.25 -2.88 12.38
C THR A 2 31.33 -3.50 13.45
N ASP A 3 30.72 -2.67 14.30
CA ASP A 3 30.01 -3.14 15.50
C ASP A 3 28.48 -3.33 15.33
N ILE A 4 27.94 -2.90 14.18
CA ILE A 4 26.48 -2.92 13.94
C ILE A 4 26.01 -4.27 13.37
N ALA A 5 26.90 -5.01 12.67
CA ALA A 5 26.56 -6.29 12.05
C ALA A 5 26.47 -7.46 13.05
N GLU A 6 27.24 -7.41 14.16
CA GLU A 6 27.22 -8.47 15.19
C GLU A 6 26.00 -8.39 16.12
N ALA A 7 25.42 -7.19 16.32
CA ALA A 7 24.22 -7.03 17.16
C ALA A 7 22.95 -7.67 16.54
N HIS A 8 22.92 -7.89 15.24
CA HIS A 8 21.77 -8.46 14.53
C HIS A 8 21.58 -9.96 14.72
N SER A 9 22.61 -10.66 15.20
CA SER A 9 22.61 -12.12 15.40
C SER A 9 22.13 -12.57 16.79
N THR A 10 21.88 -11.65 17.71
CA THR A 10 21.74 -12.00 19.14
C THR A 10 20.28 -12.23 19.58
N PHE A 11 19.28 -11.87 18.76
CA PHE A 11 17.89 -12.06 19.12
C PHE A 11 17.26 -13.17 18.29
N ALA A 12 16.98 -14.31 18.90
CA ALA A 12 16.10 -15.30 18.30
C ALA A 12 14.70 -14.68 18.15
N ALA A 13 14.06 -14.86 16.99
CA ALA A 13 12.69 -14.45 16.77
C ALA A 13 11.79 -15.22 17.77
N GLY A 14 11.41 -14.58 18.86
CA GLY A 14 10.54 -15.16 19.88
C GLY A 14 10.72 -14.64 21.31
N ASP A 15 11.79 -13.93 21.66
CA ASP A 15 11.97 -13.44 23.03
C ASP A 15 11.66 -11.95 23.19
N GLU A 16 10.39 -11.57 22.89
CA GLU A 16 9.91 -10.20 23.07
C GLU A 16 10.14 -9.68 24.50
N ARG A 17 10.05 -10.54 25.52
CA ARG A 17 10.24 -10.17 26.92
C ARG A 17 11.70 -9.79 27.19
N GLU A 18 12.65 -10.51 26.59
CA GLU A 18 14.07 -10.21 26.71
C GLU A 18 14.40 -8.88 26.05
N VAL A 19 13.89 -8.62 24.85
CA VAL A 19 14.04 -7.34 24.15
C VAL A 19 13.52 -6.19 25.01
N VAL A 20 12.31 -6.32 25.56
CA VAL A 20 11.71 -5.32 26.44
C VAL A 20 12.56 -5.11 27.69
N ARG A 21 13.04 -6.18 28.33
CA ARG A 21 13.89 -6.10 29.53
C ARG A 21 15.18 -5.31 29.24
N ARG A 22 15.84 -5.56 28.10
CA ARG A 22 17.06 -4.84 27.70
C ARG A 22 16.78 -3.37 27.41
N ILE A 23 15.66 -3.05 26.76
CA ILE A 23 15.26 -1.66 26.50
C ILE A 23 15.02 -0.93 27.83
N VAL A 24 14.34 -1.57 28.78
CA VAL A 24 14.11 -1.00 30.14
C VAL A 24 15.43 -0.77 30.87
N ALA A 25 16.43 -1.63 30.67
CA ALA A 25 17.78 -1.49 31.22
C ALA A 25 18.61 -0.39 30.51
N GLY A 26 18.05 0.31 29.51
CA GLY A 26 18.70 1.41 28.79
C GLY A 26 19.52 0.98 27.57
N ASP A 27 19.39 -0.25 27.11
CA ASP A 27 20.07 -0.76 25.94
C ASP A 27 19.47 -0.17 24.65
N ARG A 28 20.20 0.79 24.05
CA ARG A 28 19.78 1.45 22.80
C ARG A 28 19.80 0.50 21.61
N SER A 29 20.69 -0.49 21.59
CA SER A 29 20.80 -1.44 20.47
C SER A 29 19.57 -2.38 20.41
N ALA A 30 19.02 -2.74 21.57
CA ALA A 30 17.77 -3.49 21.64
C ALA A 30 16.57 -2.69 21.11
N PHE A 31 16.53 -1.38 21.37
CA PHE A 31 15.47 -0.53 20.84
C PHE A 31 15.64 -0.29 19.33
N GLU A 32 16.85 -0.11 18.84
CA GLU A 32 17.14 -0.03 17.39
C GLU A 32 16.73 -1.31 16.68
N TRP A 33 17.06 -2.47 17.23
CA TRP A 33 16.64 -3.77 16.70
C TRP A 33 15.11 -3.85 16.62
N LEU A 34 14.39 -3.47 17.71
CA LEU A 34 12.94 -3.43 17.76
C LEU A 34 12.37 -2.58 16.61
N MET A 35 12.90 -1.37 16.41
CA MET A 35 12.45 -0.49 15.33
C MET A 35 12.66 -1.13 13.96
N ARG A 36 13.85 -1.64 13.68
CA ARG A 36 14.18 -2.28 12.39
C ARG A 36 13.30 -3.49 12.11
N GLN A 37 12.99 -4.28 13.13
CA GLN A 37 12.12 -5.46 13.01
C GLN A 37 10.69 -5.09 12.66
N HIS A 38 10.17 -3.96 13.13
CA HIS A 38 8.77 -3.59 12.99
C HIS A 38 8.50 -2.43 12.03
N ASN A 39 9.52 -1.66 11.60
CA ASN A 39 9.37 -0.46 10.78
C ASN A 39 8.48 -0.68 9.56
N ARG A 40 8.78 -1.67 8.73
CA ARG A 40 8.05 -1.95 7.50
C ARG A 40 6.56 -2.23 7.74
N ARG A 41 6.27 -3.01 8.77
CA ARG A 41 4.90 -3.41 9.13
C ARG A 41 4.09 -2.24 9.69
N LEU A 42 4.69 -1.50 10.62
CA LEU A 42 4.06 -0.34 11.25
C LEU A 42 3.91 0.84 10.29
N TYR A 43 4.87 1.04 9.39
CA TYR A 43 4.75 2.05 8.32
C TYR A 43 3.56 1.75 7.41
N ARG A 44 3.39 0.49 6.96
CA ARG A 44 2.23 0.10 6.15
C ARG A 44 0.91 0.38 6.86
N LEU A 45 0.84 0.14 8.16
CA LEU A 45 -0.33 0.44 8.97
C LEU A 45 -0.60 1.94 9.04
N ALA A 46 0.44 2.75 9.30
CA ALA A 46 0.32 4.21 9.33
C ALA A 46 -0.10 4.77 7.97
N ARG A 47 0.53 4.32 6.85
CA ARG A 47 0.20 4.71 5.48
C ARG A 47 -1.23 4.32 5.09
N ALA A 48 -1.67 3.12 5.48
CA ALA A 48 -3.05 2.69 5.29
C ALA A 48 -4.06 3.57 6.04
N THR A 49 -3.67 4.17 7.15
CA THR A 49 -4.54 5.04 7.95
C THR A 49 -4.55 6.46 7.40
N LEU A 50 -3.38 7.06 7.13
CA LEU A 50 -3.22 8.48 6.81
C LEU A 50 -3.25 8.78 5.30
N ARG A 51 -3.02 7.80 4.42
CA ARG A 51 -2.87 7.93 2.95
C ARG A 51 -1.66 8.74 2.47
N ASP A 52 -1.01 9.46 3.34
CA ASP A 52 0.17 10.27 3.05
C ASP A 52 1.42 9.61 3.62
N GLY A 53 2.49 9.52 2.83
CA GLY A 53 3.74 8.85 3.22
C GLY A 53 4.50 9.63 4.29
N THR A 54 4.59 10.94 4.14
CA THR A 54 5.31 11.82 5.07
C THR A 54 4.63 11.87 6.43
N GLU A 55 3.30 12.03 6.43
CA GLU A 55 2.50 11.96 7.67
C GLU A 55 2.59 10.59 8.34
N ALA A 56 2.70 9.50 7.55
CA ALA A 56 2.86 8.15 8.08
C ALA A 56 4.23 7.96 8.75
N GLU A 57 5.31 8.47 8.16
CA GLU A 57 6.64 8.45 8.77
C GLU A 57 6.68 9.24 10.06
N ASP A 58 6.14 10.44 10.06
CA ASP A 58 6.05 11.28 11.24
C ASP A 58 5.22 10.65 12.36
N ALA A 59 4.10 9.98 12.00
CA ALA A 59 3.30 9.26 12.98
C ALA A 59 4.06 8.07 13.56
N LEU A 60 4.81 7.35 12.73
CA LEU A 60 5.65 6.24 13.15
C LEU A 60 6.75 6.69 14.11
N GLN A 61 7.45 7.80 13.79
CA GLN A 61 8.47 8.37 14.67
C GLN A 61 7.88 8.79 16.03
N ALA A 62 6.74 9.48 16.03
CA ALA A 62 6.05 9.88 17.25
C ALA A 62 5.60 8.66 18.08
N ALA A 63 5.13 7.61 17.42
CA ALA A 63 4.74 6.36 18.07
C ALA A 63 5.93 5.65 18.72
N TYR A 64 7.10 5.61 18.08
CA TYR A 64 8.31 5.06 18.70
C TYR A 64 8.82 5.87 19.88
N LEU A 65 8.77 7.20 19.82
CA LEU A 65 9.08 8.04 20.99
C LEU A 65 8.10 7.77 22.14
N SER A 66 6.84 7.55 21.83
CA SER A 66 5.84 7.15 22.83
C SER A 66 6.10 5.74 23.36
N ALA A 67 6.46 4.80 22.50
CA ALA A 67 6.84 3.44 22.87
C ALA A 67 8.04 3.44 23.83
N HIS A 68 9.10 4.16 23.52
CA HIS A 68 10.28 4.26 24.37
C HIS A 68 9.94 4.78 25.78
N ARG A 69 9.07 5.79 25.88
CA ARG A 69 8.65 6.35 27.18
C ARG A 69 7.73 5.43 27.96
N SER A 70 7.00 4.53 27.30
CA SER A 70 5.97 3.69 27.92
C SER A 70 6.27 2.20 27.87
N ILE A 71 7.48 1.81 27.45
CA ILE A 71 7.87 0.37 27.32
C ILE A 71 7.76 -0.40 28.63
N THR A 72 7.98 0.27 29.77
CA THR A 72 7.82 -0.31 31.11
C THR A 72 6.37 -0.73 31.42
N ARG A 73 5.39 -0.23 30.65
CA ARG A 73 3.96 -0.57 30.78
C ARG A 73 3.57 -1.77 29.91
N PHE A 74 4.47 -2.26 29.09
CA PHE A 74 4.21 -3.46 28.29
C PHE A 74 4.12 -4.69 29.22
N ARG A 75 2.94 -5.30 29.28
CA ARG A 75 2.65 -6.43 30.19
C ARG A 75 2.83 -7.80 29.53
N GLY A 76 2.93 -7.85 28.19
CA GLY A 76 2.97 -9.10 27.45
C GLY A 76 1.61 -9.80 27.30
N ASP A 77 0.51 -9.07 27.53
CA ASP A 77 -0.86 -9.57 27.32
C ASP A 77 -1.22 -9.69 25.82
N ALA A 78 -0.43 -9.06 24.96
CA ALA A 78 -0.50 -9.12 23.51
C ALA A 78 0.93 -9.15 22.96
N THR A 79 1.09 -9.43 21.65
CA THR A 79 2.40 -9.36 21.00
C THR A 79 2.93 -7.92 21.02
N LEU A 80 4.25 -7.78 20.98
CA LEU A 80 4.90 -6.48 20.94
C LEU A 80 4.46 -5.68 19.68
N PHE A 81 4.25 -6.38 18.56
CA PHE A 81 3.70 -5.77 17.35
C PHE A 81 2.28 -5.22 17.57
N THR A 82 1.40 -5.98 18.23
CA THR A 82 0.03 -5.52 18.54
C THR A 82 0.05 -4.27 19.41
N TRP A 83 0.92 -4.25 20.43
CA TRP A 83 1.07 -3.09 21.31
C TRP A 83 1.61 -1.86 20.57
N LEU A 84 2.64 -2.01 19.73
CA LEU A 84 3.19 -0.94 18.89
C LEU A 84 2.15 -0.44 17.87
N SER A 85 1.38 -1.34 17.27
CA SER A 85 0.32 -0.99 16.33
C SER A 85 -0.74 -0.09 16.96
N ARG A 86 -1.11 -0.31 18.22
CA ARG A 86 -2.02 0.57 18.96
C ARG A 86 -1.44 1.98 19.14
N LEU A 87 -0.14 2.09 19.43
CA LEU A 87 0.52 3.40 19.54
C LEU A 87 0.55 4.15 18.21
N VAL A 88 0.86 3.45 17.12
CA VAL A 88 0.83 4.02 15.76
C VAL A 88 -0.57 4.50 15.39
N LEU A 89 -1.59 3.66 15.58
CA LEU A 89 -2.98 4.01 15.29
C LEU A 89 -3.45 5.21 16.13
N ASN A 90 -3.09 5.27 17.40
CA ASN A 90 -3.43 6.40 18.26
C ASN A 90 -2.83 7.72 17.73
N GLU A 91 -1.57 7.69 17.27
CA GLU A 91 -0.94 8.85 16.63
C GLU A 91 -1.65 9.23 15.32
N CYS A 92 -1.93 8.25 14.45
CA CYS A 92 -2.63 8.47 13.19
C CYS A 92 -4.02 9.10 13.42
N TYR A 93 -4.82 8.52 14.29
CA TYR A 93 -6.15 9.07 14.61
C TYR A 93 -6.06 10.43 15.31
N GLY A 94 -5.03 10.66 16.11
CA GLY A 94 -4.74 11.96 16.68
C GLY A 94 -4.50 13.03 15.61
N ARG A 95 -3.75 12.68 14.55
CA ARG A 95 -3.47 13.56 13.41
C ARG A 95 -4.73 13.83 12.59
N LEU A 96 -5.49 12.79 12.24
CA LEU A 96 -6.76 12.92 11.51
C LEU A 96 -7.75 13.82 12.26
N ARG A 97 -7.89 13.66 13.57
CA ARG A 97 -8.76 14.54 14.37
C ARG A 97 -8.27 15.99 14.39
N ARG A 98 -6.97 16.23 14.43
CA ARG A 98 -6.39 17.59 14.36
C ARG A 98 -6.61 18.22 12.99
N ALA A 99 -6.42 17.45 11.91
CA ALA A 99 -6.66 17.91 10.54
C ALA A 99 -8.15 18.27 10.32
N ALA A 100 -9.07 17.40 10.74
CA ALA A 100 -10.51 17.67 10.66
C ALA A 100 -10.93 18.94 11.41
N ARG A 101 -10.35 19.19 12.59
CA ARG A 101 -10.62 20.44 13.34
C ARG A 101 -10.09 21.69 12.61
N ARG A 102 -8.95 21.59 11.93
CA ARG A 102 -8.39 22.72 11.14
C ARG A 102 -9.27 23.00 9.91
N GLN A 103 -9.74 21.96 9.22
CA GLN A 103 -10.62 22.11 8.05
C GLN A 103 -11.97 22.77 8.41
N ASN A 104 -12.49 22.53 9.60
CA ASN A 104 -13.70 23.20 10.07
C ASN A 104 -13.48 24.71 10.41
N VAL A 105 -12.23 25.19 10.41
CA VAL A 105 -11.87 26.58 10.72
C VAL A 105 -11.39 27.36 9.48
N ILE A 106 -11.04 26.68 8.37
CA ILE A 106 -10.51 27.31 7.14
C ILE A 106 -11.18 26.66 5.91
N PRO A 107 -11.74 27.44 4.95
CA PRO A 107 -12.28 26.89 3.71
C PRO A 107 -11.16 26.31 2.83
N MET A 108 -11.42 25.12 2.35
CA MET A 108 -10.74 24.29 1.38
C MET A 108 -9.66 24.96 0.50
N VAL A 109 -8.45 24.42 0.60
CA VAL A 109 -7.52 24.34 -0.53
C VAL A 109 -7.22 22.85 -0.73
N ASP A 110 -7.62 22.32 -1.86
CA ASP A 110 -7.29 20.97 -2.30
C ASP A 110 -5.76 20.84 -2.44
N ALA A 111 -5.15 20.06 -1.60
CA ALA A 111 -3.76 19.64 -1.75
C ALA A 111 -3.73 18.17 -2.20
N ASN A 112 -3.88 17.99 -3.50
CA ASN A 112 -3.57 16.72 -4.16
C ASN A 112 -2.06 16.68 -4.37
N THR A 113 -1.31 16.26 -3.36
CA THR A 113 0.14 16.07 -3.47
C THR A 113 0.41 14.57 -3.58
N HIS A 114 0.55 14.12 -4.82
CA HIS A 114 1.22 12.85 -5.10
C HIS A 114 2.70 13.02 -4.74
N VAL A 115 3.13 12.38 -3.67
CA VAL A 115 4.55 12.22 -3.37
C VAL A 115 4.96 10.85 -3.89
N ASP A 116 5.89 10.86 -4.84
CA ASP A 116 6.58 9.68 -5.32
C ASP A 116 7.28 8.99 -4.14
N ILE A 117 6.84 7.78 -3.83
CA ILE A 117 7.49 6.95 -2.82
C ILE A 117 8.66 6.26 -3.50
N ASP A 118 9.86 6.69 -3.15
CA ASP A 118 11.09 5.97 -3.43
C ASP A 118 10.94 4.50 -2.98
N ALA A 119 10.95 3.60 -3.94
CA ALA A 119 10.85 2.18 -3.71
C ALA A 119 12.14 1.70 -3.03
N MET A 120 12.09 1.52 -1.71
CA MET A 120 13.08 0.68 -1.04
C MET A 120 12.90 -0.75 -1.53
N THR A 121 13.63 -1.08 -2.57
CA THR A 121 13.71 -2.39 -3.21
C THR A 121 14.27 -3.41 -2.23
N ALA A 122 13.45 -4.37 -1.85
CA ALA A 122 13.96 -5.67 -1.43
C ALA A 122 14.67 -6.28 -2.65
N GLN A 123 15.95 -6.62 -2.50
CA GLN A 123 16.74 -7.33 -3.49
C GLN A 123 16.17 -8.75 -3.63
N ASP A 124 15.29 -8.93 -4.60
CA ASP A 124 15.01 -10.22 -5.19
C ASP A 124 15.64 -10.23 -6.59
N SER A 125 16.46 -11.22 -6.86
CA SER A 125 17.18 -11.43 -8.12
C SER A 125 16.23 -11.94 -9.21
N ASP A 126 15.24 -11.12 -9.55
CA ASP A 126 14.33 -11.36 -10.67
C ASP A 126 14.75 -10.56 -11.90
N SER A 127 14.43 -11.09 -13.09
CA SER A 127 14.62 -10.41 -14.36
C SER A 127 14.05 -8.97 -14.30
N PRO A 128 14.71 -7.95 -14.91
CA PRO A 128 14.27 -6.56 -14.90
C PRO A 128 12.80 -6.37 -15.29
N ASP A 129 12.31 -7.12 -16.28
CA ASP A 129 10.92 -7.06 -16.75
C ASP A 129 9.93 -7.51 -15.68
N LYS A 130 10.27 -8.54 -14.90
CA LYS A 130 9.43 -9.00 -13.78
C LYS A 130 9.41 -8.00 -12.61
N ALA A 131 10.51 -7.29 -12.40
CA ALA A 131 10.59 -6.26 -11.38
C ALA A 131 9.68 -5.06 -11.72
N VAL A 132 9.66 -4.62 -12.98
CA VAL A 132 8.76 -3.57 -13.48
C VAL A 132 7.30 -4.00 -13.33
N ALA A 133 6.91 -5.18 -13.83
CA ALA A 133 5.54 -5.68 -13.72
C ALA A 133 5.07 -5.79 -12.27
N ARG A 134 5.94 -6.20 -11.35
CA ARG A 134 5.62 -6.22 -9.90
C ARG A 134 5.44 -4.82 -9.32
N ALA A 135 6.23 -3.85 -9.75
CA ALA A 135 6.11 -2.46 -9.30
C ALA A 135 4.79 -1.85 -9.78
N GLU A 136 4.41 -2.07 -11.04
CA GLU A 136 3.14 -1.60 -11.60
C GLU A 136 1.94 -2.23 -10.89
N LEU A 137 1.97 -3.56 -10.66
CA LEU A 137 0.92 -4.25 -9.92
C LEU A 137 0.81 -3.75 -8.48
N ARG A 138 1.95 -3.47 -7.83
CA ARG A 138 1.98 -2.90 -6.48
C ARG A 138 1.34 -1.52 -6.47
N ALA A 139 1.74 -0.64 -7.40
CA ALA A 139 1.18 0.70 -7.53
C ALA A 139 -0.34 0.67 -7.80
N LEU A 140 -0.81 -0.26 -8.62
CA LEU A 140 -2.24 -0.47 -8.85
C LEU A 140 -2.96 -0.87 -7.55
N LEU A 141 -2.44 -1.87 -6.83
CA LEU A 141 -3.03 -2.33 -5.57
C LEU A 141 -3.04 -1.24 -4.50
N GLU A 142 -1.99 -0.44 -4.39
CA GLU A 142 -1.92 0.69 -3.46
C GLU A 142 -2.98 1.74 -3.78
N ARG A 143 -3.15 2.11 -5.06
CA ARG A 143 -4.24 3.02 -5.48
C ARG A 143 -5.62 2.46 -5.12
N LYS A 144 -5.87 1.17 -5.41
CA LYS A 144 -7.14 0.53 -5.09
C LYS A 144 -7.41 0.43 -3.59
N LEU A 145 -6.37 0.24 -2.80
CA LEU A 145 -6.47 0.30 -1.35
C LEU A 145 -6.78 1.72 -0.86
N ASP A 146 -6.18 2.73 -1.46
CA ASP A 146 -6.42 4.12 -1.10
C ASP A 146 -7.85 4.59 -1.45
N GLU A 147 -8.52 3.98 -2.43
CA GLU A 147 -9.93 4.21 -2.74
C GLU A 147 -10.87 3.70 -1.64
N LEU A 148 -10.45 2.68 -0.88
CA LEU A 148 -11.28 2.13 0.20
C LEU A 148 -11.49 3.16 1.34
N PRO A 149 -12.67 3.21 1.95
CA PRO A 149 -12.85 3.90 3.23
C PRO A 149 -11.86 3.39 4.27
N GLU A 150 -11.35 4.31 5.10
CA GLU A 150 -10.28 4.03 6.08
C GLU A 150 -10.56 2.80 6.94
N VAL A 151 -11.79 2.69 7.47
CA VAL A 151 -12.19 1.59 8.37
C VAL A 151 -12.10 0.21 7.73
N PHE A 152 -12.22 0.10 6.41
CA PHE A 152 -12.06 -1.14 5.65
C PHE A 152 -10.60 -1.37 5.26
N ARG A 153 -9.91 -0.31 4.84
CA ARG A 153 -8.50 -0.35 4.43
C ARG A 153 -7.59 -0.80 5.56
N VAL A 154 -7.73 -0.20 6.75
CA VAL A 154 -6.91 -0.54 7.92
C VAL A 154 -7.12 -2.00 8.33
N VAL A 155 -8.37 -2.48 8.38
CA VAL A 155 -8.67 -3.88 8.68
C VAL A 155 -8.12 -4.81 7.61
N PHE A 156 -8.19 -4.44 6.32
CA PHE A 156 -7.60 -5.23 5.24
C PHE A 156 -6.09 -5.37 5.39
N VAL A 157 -5.38 -4.27 5.67
CA VAL A 157 -3.93 -4.31 5.86
C VAL A 157 -3.56 -5.19 7.04
N LEU A 158 -4.19 -5.04 8.20
CA LEU A 158 -3.90 -5.87 9.37
C LEU A 158 -4.17 -7.35 9.12
N ARG A 159 -5.28 -7.69 8.43
CA ARG A 159 -5.71 -9.08 8.22
C ARG A 159 -5.06 -9.78 7.02
N SER A 160 -4.87 -9.07 5.90
CA SER A 160 -4.43 -9.67 4.63
C SER A 160 -2.98 -9.39 4.30
N VAL A 161 -2.40 -8.30 4.80
CA VAL A 161 -1.01 -7.92 4.53
C VAL A 161 -0.10 -8.27 5.71
N GLU A 162 -0.55 -8.00 6.94
CA GLU A 162 0.21 -8.28 8.16
C GLU A 162 -0.17 -9.62 8.82
N GLU A 163 -1.17 -10.30 8.27
CA GLU A 163 -1.60 -11.66 8.66
C GLU A 163 -1.99 -11.82 10.14
N LEU A 164 -2.38 -10.74 10.80
CA LEU A 164 -2.85 -10.80 12.17
C LEU A 164 -4.12 -11.66 12.29
N SER A 165 -4.30 -12.33 13.39
CA SER A 165 -5.54 -13.01 13.72
C SER A 165 -6.71 -12.01 13.87
N VAL A 166 -7.94 -12.52 13.87
CA VAL A 166 -9.13 -11.68 14.13
C VAL A 166 -9.05 -11.06 15.51
N GLU A 167 -8.61 -11.82 16.50
CA GLU A 167 -8.43 -11.39 17.88
C GLU A 167 -7.38 -10.27 17.99
N GLU A 168 -6.18 -10.47 17.45
CA GLU A 168 -5.12 -9.46 17.45
C GLU A 168 -5.55 -8.18 16.74
N THR A 169 -6.26 -8.31 15.60
CA THR A 169 -6.80 -7.15 14.87
C THR A 169 -7.84 -6.41 15.70
N ALA A 170 -8.72 -7.14 16.40
CA ALA A 170 -9.71 -6.57 17.32
C ALA A 170 -9.03 -5.81 18.46
N GLN A 171 -7.98 -6.39 19.02
CA GLN A 171 -7.16 -5.76 20.06
C GLN A 171 -6.44 -4.50 19.52
N CYS A 172 -5.86 -4.54 18.31
CA CYS A 172 -5.20 -3.37 17.70
C CYS A 172 -6.15 -2.19 17.52
N LEU A 173 -7.37 -2.46 17.06
CA LEU A 173 -8.35 -1.44 16.66
C LEU A 173 -9.33 -1.07 17.77
N ASP A 174 -9.31 -1.78 18.90
CA ASP A 174 -10.27 -1.64 20.00
C ASP A 174 -11.73 -1.77 19.54
N ILE A 175 -12.01 -2.81 18.72
CA ILE A 175 -13.34 -3.12 18.17
C ILE A 175 -13.69 -4.60 18.39
N PRO A 176 -14.99 -4.96 18.41
CA PRO A 176 -15.38 -6.37 18.52
C PRO A 176 -14.87 -7.20 17.34
N GLU A 177 -14.53 -8.48 17.58
CA GLU A 177 -14.11 -9.42 16.56
C GLU A 177 -15.13 -9.59 15.42
N ALA A 178 -16.43 -9.57 15.73
CA ALA A 178 -17.50 -9.62 14.73
C ALA A 178 -17.40 -8.42 13.76
N THR A 179 -17.01 -7.24 14.27
CA THR A 179 -16.77 -6.04 13.46
C THR A 179 -15.54 -6.20 12.57
N VAL A 180 -14.48 -6.83 13.07
CA VAL A 180 -13.30 -7.17 12.25
C VAL A 180 -13.70 -8.07 11.08
N ARG A 181 -14.43 -9.16 11.36
CA ARG A 181 -14.88 -10.11 10.31
C ARG A 181 -15.72 -9.41 9.24
N SER A 182 -16.71 -8.61 9.65
CA SER A 182 -17.60 -7.91 8.71
C SER A 182 -16.85 -6.84 7.90
N ARG A 183 -15.98 -6.05 8.52
CA ARG A 183 -15.16 -5.05 7.82
C ARG A 183 -14.17 -5.69 6.85
N HIS A 184 -13.53 -6.79 7.24
CA HIS A 184 -12.60 -7.53 6.38
C HIS A 184 -13.33 -8.11 5.15
N PHE A 185 -14.50 -8.73 5.36
CA PHE A 185 -15.32 -9.22 4.27
C PHE A 185 -15.70 -8.09 3.29
N ARG A 186 -16.18 -6.95 3.81
CA ARG A 186 -16.57 -5.81 2.99
C ARG A 186 -15.38 -5.18 2.26
N ALA A 187 -14.22 -5.07 2.91
CA ALA A 187 -12.99 -4.60 2.28
C ALA A 187 -12.60 -5.46 1.06
N ARG A 188 -12.63 -6.79 1.23
CA ARG A 188 -12.33 -7.73 0.13
C ARG A 188 -13.34 -7.65 -1.01
N SER A 189 -14.63 -7.46 -0.70
CA SER A 189 -15.68 -7.30 -1.72
C SER A 189 -15.43 -6.03 -2.54
N LEU A 190 -15.27 -4.88 -1.87
CA LEU A 190 -15.02 -3.60 -2.53
C LEU A 190 -13.75 -3.62 -3.39
N LEU A 191 -12.67 -4.21 -2.87
CA LEU A 191 -11.41 -4.30 -3.63
C LEU A 191 -11.58 -5.19 -4.87
N ARG A 192 -12.30 -6.31 -4.75
CA ARG A 192 -12.60 -7.19 -5.89
C ARG A 192 -13.46 -6.48 -6.94
N GLU A 193 -14.49 -5.77 -6.52
CA GLU A 193 -15.38 -4.99 -7.39
C GLU A 193 -14.58 -3.92 -8.16
N SER A 194 -13.70 -3.18 -7.45
CA SER A 194 -12.85 -2.14 -8.05
C SER A 194 -11.84 -2.71 -9.05
N LEU A 195 -11.21 -3.85 -8.74
CA LEU A 195 -10.28 -4.51 -9.67
C LEU A 195 -10.99 -5.11 -10.88
N ALA A 196 -12.18 -5.72 -10.71
CA ALA A 196 -12.96 -6.25 -11.82
C ALA A 196 -13.35 -5.14 -12.79
N HIS A 197 -13.74 -3.96 -12.27
CA HIS A 197 -14.06 -2.82 -13.11
C HIS A 197 -12.87 -2.36 -13.98
N ASP A 198 -11.66 -2.34 -13.45
CA ASP A 198 -10.47 -1.99 -14.22
C ASP A 198 -10.14 -3.03 -15.29
N ILE A 199 -10.37 -4.32 -14.99
CA ILE A 199 -10.21 -5.42 -15.97
C ILE A 199 -11.24 -5.25 -17.10
N ASP A 200 -12.50 -5.01 -16.77
CA ASP A 200 -13.58 -4.81 -17.76
C ASP A 200 -13.30 -3.61 -18.69
N LEU A 201 -12.69 -2.52 -18.14
CA LEU A 201 -12.26 -1.39 -18.95
C LEU A 201 -11.11 -1.77 -19.88
N ALA A 202 -10.10 -2.45 -19.35
CA ALA A 202 -8.95 -2.91 -20.14
C ALA A 202 -9.37 -3.92 -21.25
N GLU A 203 -10.35 -4.78 -20.98
CA GLU A 203 -10.88 -5.72 -21.99
C GLU A 203 -11.52 -5.01 -23.19
N ARG A 204 -12.14 -3.86 -22.99
CA ARG A 204 -12.74 -3.07 -24.07
C ARG A 204 -11.71 -2.50 -25.04
N ASP A 205 -10.49 -2.27 -24.53
CA ASP A 205 -9.38 -1.68 -25.29
C ASP A 205 -8.47 -2.78 -25.90
N VAL A 206 -8.77 -4.07 -25.64
CA VAL A 206 -8.01 -5.18 -26.22
C VAL A 206 -8.25 -5.21 -27.73
N PHE A 207 -7.14 -5.12 -28.48
CA PHE A 207 -7.14 -5.05 -29.94
C PHE A 207 -7.90 -3.84 -30.52
N GLU A 208 -7.94 -2.71 -29.78
CA GLU A 208 -8.54 -1.49 -30.26
C GLU A 208 -7.97 -1.13 -31.64
N PHE A 209 -8.88 -0.95 -32.61
CA PHE A 209 -8.56 -0.57 -33.97
C PHE A 209 -9.32 0.69 -34.35
N GLY A 210 -8.62 1.84 -34.36
CA GLY A 210 -9.23 3.13 -34.62
C GLY A 210 -8.25 4.20 -35.09
N GLY A 211 -8.73 5.43 -35.29
CA GLY A 211 -7.95 6.58 -35.65
C GLY A 211 -7.06 6.38 -36.89
N ALA A 212 -5.79 6.76 -36.80
CA ALA A 212 -4.83 6.69 -37.90
C ALA A 212 -4.61 5.26 -38.48
N HIS A 213 -4.87 4.21 -37.73
CA HIS A 213 -4.78 2.84 -38.24
C HIS A 213 -5.96 2.50 -39.15
N CYS A 214 -7.17 2.88 -38.74
CA CYS A 214 -8.37 2.75 -39.56
C CYS A 214 -8.26 3.53 -40.85
N ASP A 215 -7.88 4.80 -40.75
CA ASP A 215 -7.72 5.73 -41.92
C ASP A 215 -6.70 5.18 -42.93
N ARG A 216 -5.60 4.63 -42.45
CA ARG A 216 -4.58 4.01 -43.30
C ARG A 216 -5.09 2.80 -44.07
N VAL A 217 -5.86 1.93 -43.39
CA VAL A 217 -6.45 0.76 -44.04
C VAL A 217 -7.46 1.22 -45.11
N VAL A 218 -8.33 2.19 -44.79
CA VAL A 218 -9.30 2.75 -45.73
C VAL A 218 -8.58 3.37 -46.95
N ALA A 219 -7.59 4.21 -46.73
CA ALA A 219 -6.83 4.81 -47.80
C ALA A 219 -6.15 3.78 -48.71
N ASN A 220 -5.52 2.77 -48.12
CA ASN A 220 -4.86 1.69 -48.87
C ASN A 220 -5.82 0.85 -49.71
N VAL A 221 -7.02 0.61 -49.20
CA VAL A 221 -8.06 -0.15 -49.91
C VAL A 221 -8.61 0.68 -51.05
N LEU A 222 -8.96 1.94 -50.81
CA LEU A 222 -9.50 2.83 -51.83
C LEU A 222 -8.52 3.09 -52.98
N SER A 223 -7.22 3.25 -52.71
CA SER A 223 -6.19 3.40 -53.73
C SER A 223 -6.06 2.18 -54.65
N ARG A 224 -6.25 0.98 -54.08
CA ARG A 224 -6.20 -0.27 -54.87
C ARG A 224 -7.47 -0.52 -55.68
N VAL A 225 -8.61 -0.08 -55.17
CA VAL A 225 -9.88 -0.13 -55.92
C VAL A 225 -9.86 0.82 -57.09
N ALA A 226 -9.44 2.09 -56.90
CA ALA A 226 -9.32 3.07 -57.96
C ALA A 226 -8.31 2.67 -59.05
N GLY A 227 -7.20 2.01 -58.71
CA GLY A 227 -6.21 1.54 -59.70
C GLY A 227 -6.68 0.30 -60.53
N LYS A 228 -7.76 -0.39 -60.15
CA LYS A 228 -8.35 -1.45 -60.96
C LYS A 228 -9.32 -0.94 -62.02
N ASP A 229 -10.00 0.16 -61.76
CA ASP A 229 -10.96 0.74 -62.73
C ASP A 229 -10.24 1.33 -63.97
N ASP A 230 -8.97 1.77 -63.80
CA ASP A 230 -8.16 2.27 -64.93
C ASP A 230 -7.58 1.17 -65.83
N GLN A 231 -7.49 -0.09 -65.36
CA GLN A 231 -6.99 -1.21 -66.18
C GLN A 231 -8.06 -1.91 -67.00
N ASP A 232 -9.33 -1.82 -66.62
CA ASP A 232 -10.43 -2.47 -67.33
C ASP A 232 -10.99 -1.60 -68.49
N SER A 233 -10.55 -0.29 -68.54
CA SER A 233 -10.98 0.62 -69.59
C SER A 233 -10.07 0.62 -70.84
N SER A 234 -9.05 -0.25 -70.91
CA SER A 234 -8.08 -0.33 -72.00
C SER A 234 -8.22 -1.61 -72.81
N ALA A 235 -9.43 -2.15 -73.00
CA ALA A 235 -9.66 -3.19 -73.95
C ALA A 235 -9.84 -2.60 -75.36
N PRO A 236 -9.04 -2.98 -76.36
CA PRO A 236 -9.20 -2.47 -77.70
C PRO A 236 -10.46 -3.04 -78.31
N ALA A 237 -11.32 -2.15 -78.86
CA ALA A 237 -12.40 -2.51 -79.73
C ALA A 237 -11.83 -3.12 -81.02
N ILE A 238 -12.22 -4.37 -81.34
CA ILE A 238 -12.02 -5.03 -82.60
C ILE A 238 -13.25 -4.74 -83.48
#